data_181208bab7fc911ba194ee28db452e52
#
_entry.id   181208bab7fc911ba194ee28db452e52
#
_cell.length_a   1.000
_cell.length_b   1.000
_cell.length_c   1.000
_cell.angle_alpha   90.00
_cell.angle_beta   90.00
_cell.angle_gamma   90.00
#
_symmetry.space_group_name_H-M   'P 1'
#
loop_
_entity.id
_entity.type
_entity.pdbx_description
1 polymer ?
#
loop_
_entity_poly.entity_id
_entity_poly.type
_entity_poly.pdbx_seq_one_letter_code
_entity_poly.pdbx_strand_id
1 'polypeptide(L)'
;RLEEINKGSFIKGIRPDGTVQVIDVKWHGDAVIELTFKDISGRVASELVFRDREPILEVVQPGQPWSFDANASILRLVSEAYRIRMAYLFDPHLAVHTSLVEPFPHQITAVYEEMLSQQPLRFLLADDPGAGKTIMAGLLIKELMARGDLDRCLIVCPGNLVDQWQDELYQRFHLPFDILTNDRIEASRSGNALLEMPLAISRLDKLSRDENLQTK
;
A
#
# COMPACT_ATOMS: atom_id res chain seq x y z
N ARG A 1 -23.67 20.39 -23.69
CA ARG A 1 -24.82 20.76 -24.53
C ARG A 1 -24.86 19.87 -25.77
N LEU A 2 -26.04 19.69 -26.41
CA LEU A 2 -26.16 18.85 -27.61
C LEU A 2 -25.29 19.37 -28.77
N GLU A 3 -25.09 20.68 -28.85
CA GLU A 3 -24.24 21.34 -29.84
C GLU A 3 -22.74 21.01 -29.72
N GLU A 4 -22.31 20.53 -28.58
CA GLU A 4 -20.91 20.14 -28.31
C GLU A 4 -20.61 18.72 -28.82
N ILE A 5 -21.66 17.97 -29.16
CA ILE A 5 -21.52 16.59 -29.60
C ILE A 5 -21.16 16.57 -31.10
N ASN A 6 -19.96 16.16 -31.40
CA ASN A 6 -19.43 16.07 -32.74
C ASN A 6 -19.06 14.64 -33.10
N LYS A 7 -18.91 14.36 -34.39
CA LYS A 7 -18.38 13.11 -34.90
C LYS A 7 -16.99 12.83 -34.29
N GLY A 8 -16.82 11.64 -33.73
CA GLY A 8 -15.60 11.23 -33.07
C GLY A 8 -15.57 11.50 -31.54
N SER A 9 -16.54 12.28 -31.03
CA SER A 9 -16.65 12.50 -29.57
C SER A 9 -16.97 11.21 -28.82
N PHE A 10 -16.55 11.14 -27.57
CA PHE A 10 -16.96 10.09 -26.64
C PHE A 10 -18.01 10.67 -25.70
N ILE A 11 -19.12 9.95 -25.51
CA ILE A 11 -20.22 10.40 -24.66
C ILE A 11 -20.54 9.35 -23.61
N LYS A 12 -20.71 9.80 -22.39
CA LYS A 12 -21.26 9.04 -21.26
C LYS A 12 -22.73 9.43 -21.04
N GLY A 13 -23.56 8.47 -20.59
CA GLY A 13 -24.97 8.73 -20.32
C GLY A 13 -25.95 8.27 -21.43
N ILE A 14 -25.46 7.79 -22.56
CA ILE A 14 -26.29 7.16 -23.62
C ILE A 14 -26.63 5.71 -23.22
N ARG A 15 -25.63 4.97 -22.70
CA ARG A 15 -25.77 3.61 -22.21
C ARG A 15 -25.41 3.55 -20.73
N PRO A 16 -26.10 2.72 -19.92
CA PRO A 16 -25.77 2.56 -18.50
C PRO A 16 -24.39 1.94 -18.29
N ASP A 17 -23.89 1.19 -19.25
CA ASP A 17 -22.70 0.36 -19.12
C ASP A 17 -21.39 1.03 -19.61
N GLY A 18 -21.40 2.33 -19.92
CA GLY A 18 -20.15 2.99 -20.27
C GLY A 18 -20.21 4.12 -21.29
N THR A 19 -19.06 4.46 -21.83
CA THR A 19 -18.85 5.54 -22.80
C THR A 19 -19.04 5.00 -24.23
N VAL A 20 -19.74 5.74 -25.08
CA VAL A 20 -19.94 5.41 -26.48
C VAL A 20 -19.17 6.37 -27.39
N GLN A 21 -18.67 5.89 -28.51
CA GLN A 21 -18.02 6.72 -29.52
C GLN A 21 -19.00 7.15 -30.57
N VAL A 22 -19.12 8.45 -30.79
CA VAL A 22 -20.01 9.03 -31.82
C VAL A 22 -19.45 8.80 -33.22
N ILE A 23 -20.23 8.16 -34.08
CA ILE A 23 -19.91 7.94 -35.49
C ILE A 23 -20.50 9.04 -36.34
N ASP A 24 -21.76 9.42 -36.08
CA ASP A 24 -22.46 10.44 -36.82
C ASP A 24 -23.52 11.15 -35.99
N VAL A 25 -23.80 12.42 -36.27
CA VAL A 25 -24.80 13.25 -35.60
C VAL A 25 -25.66 13.91 -36.64
N LYS A 26 -26.96 13.65 -36.61
CA LYS A 26 -27.91 14.27 -37.50
C LYS A 26 -28.98 15.01 -36.72
N TRP A 27 -29.14 16.30 -37.01
CA TRP A 27 -30.13 17.15 -36.36
C TRP A 27 -31.53 16.98 -36.98
N HIS A 28 -32.53 16.83 -36.14
CA HIS A 28 -33.94 16.84 -36.47
C HIS A 28 -34.62 18.02 -35.78
N GLY A 29 -34.52 19.21 -36.38
CA GLY A 29 -34.93 20.48 -35.79
C GLY A 29 -33.95 20.92 -34.70
N ASP A 30 -34.40 21.80 -33.77
CA ASP A 30 -33.55 22.42 -32.74
C ASP A 30 -33.54 21.66 -31.41
N ALA A 31 -34.34 20.61 -31.25
CA ALA A 31 -34.57 19.94 -29.98
C ALA A 31 -34.13 18.47 -29.96
N VAL A 32 -33.80 17.87 -31.10
CA VAL A 32 -33.53 16.43 -31.22
C VAL A 32 -32.34 16.17 -32.11
N ILE A 33 -31.46 15.31 -31.69
CA ILE A 33 -30.38 14.75 -32.51
C ILE A 33 -30.57 13.24 -32.67
N GLU A 34 -30.34 12.72 -33.85
CA GLU A 34 -30.13 11.30 -34.09
C GLU A 34 -28.64 11.02 -33.99
N LEU A 35 -28.29 10.25 -32.98
CA LEU A 35 -26.91 9.92 -32.65
C LEU A 35 -26.61 8.49 -33.08
N THR A 36 -25.72 8.33 -34.05
CA THR A 36 -25.16 7.01 -34.37
C THR A 36 -23.85 6.83 -33.62
N PHE A 37 -23.74 5.78 -32.87
CA PHE A 37 -22.59 5.54 -31.98
C PHE A 37 -22.16 4.09 -31.99
N LYS A 38 -20.94 3.86 -31.57
CA LYS A 38 -20.32 2.55 -31.32
C LYS A 38 -20.12 2.35 -29.82
N ASP A 39 -20.65 1.25 -29.33
CA ASP A 39 -20.46 0.85 -27.91
C ASP A 39 -19.09 0.21 -27.65
N ILE A 40 -18.80 -0.11 -26.38
CA ILE A 40 -17.54 -0.74 -25.94
C ILE A 40 -17.35 -2.13 -26.58
N SER A 41 -18.45 -2.81 -26.94
CA SER A 41 -18.41 -4.11 -27.63
C SER A 41 -18.20 -4.01 -29.13
N GLY A 42 -18.10 -2.80 -29.66
CA GLY A 42 -17.90 -2.54 -31.08
C GLY A 42 -19.19 -2.55 -31.90
N ARG A 43 -20.38 -2.65 -31.30
CA ARG A 43 -21.66 -2.64 -31.97
C ARG A 43 -22.06 -1.21 -32.29
N VAL A 44 -22.60 -1.02 -33.50
CA VAL A 44 -23.14 0.26 -33.93
C VAL A 44 -24.63 0.30 -33.70
N ALA A 45 -25.11 1.39 -33.08
CA ALA A 45 -26.52 1.63 -32.81
C ALA A 45 -26.84 3.10 -33.07
N SER A 46 -28.13 3.40 -33.34
CA SER A 46 -28.63 4.78 -33.48
C SER A 46 -29.74 5.02 -32.47
N GLU A 47 -29.74 6.19 -31.84
CA GLU A 47 -30.73 6.62 -30.85
C GLU A 47 -31.08 8.09 -31.04
N LEU A 48 -32.37 8.42 -30.81
CA LEU A 48 -32.81 9.82 -30.79
C LEU A 48 -32.60 10.39 -29.39
N VAL A 49 -31.84 11.46 -29.32
CA VAL A 49 -31.52 12.14 -28.06
C VAL A 49 -32.21 13.50 -28.07
N PHE A 50 -33.05 13.71 -27.06
CA PHE A 50 -33.81 14.94 -26.86
C PHE A 50 -33.08 15.87 -25.86
N ARG A 51 -33.41 17.17 -25.91
CA ARG A 51 -32.80 18.19 -25.01
C ARG A 51 -33.02 17.93 -23.49
N ASP A 52 -34.10 17.27 -23.15
CA ASP A 52 -34.37 16.89 -21.73
C ASP A 52 -33.34 15.93 -21.16
N ARG A 53 -32.65 15.17 -22.01
CA ARG A 53 -31.58 14.29 -21.64
C ARG A 53 -30.18 14.95 -21.60
N GLU A 54 -30.08 16.19 -22.02
CA GLU A 54 -28.82 16.96 -22.04
C GLU A 54 -28.07 16.96 -20.67
N PRO A 55 -28.76 17.12 -19.52
CA PRO A 55 -28.08 17.12 -18.21
C PRO A 55 -27.42 15.78 -17.84
N ILE A 56 -27.82 14.69 -18.49
CA ILE A 56 -27.31 13.34 -18.19
C ILE A 56 -26.12 13.01 -19.09
N LEU A 57 -25.93 13.76 -20.17
CA LEU A 57 -24.90 13.51 -21.15
C LEU A 57 -23.63 14.27 -20.81
N GLU A 58 -22.53 13.53 -20.71
CA GLU A 58 -21.21 14.09 -20.52
C GLU A 58 -20.34 13.78 -21.75
N VAL A 59 -19.86 14.83 -22.44
CA VAL A 59 -18.89 14.68 -23.51
C VAL A 59 -17.54 14.41 -22.87
N VAL A 60 -17.05 13.19 -23.03
CA VAL A 60 -15.75 12.75 -22.54
C VAL A 60 -14.76 12.97 -23.68
N GLN A 61 -13.80 13.86 -23.49
CA GLN A 61 -12.67 13.90 -24.42
C GLN A 61 -11.87 12.60 -24.24
N PRO A 62 -11.52 11.88 -25.34
CA PRO A 62 -10.63 10.74 -25.21
C PRO A 62 -9.38 11.24 -24.54
N GLY A 63 -9.12 10.71 -23.33
CA GLY A 63 -7.98 11.15 -22.53
C GLY A 63 -6.73 11.03 -23.37
N GLN A 64 -6.09 12.14 -23.64
CA GLN A 64 -4.70 12.08 -24.04
C GLN A 64 -3.98 11.31 -22.93
N PRO A 65 -2.98 10.46 -23.23
CA PRO A 65 -2.19 9.78 -22.20
C PRO A 65 -1.60 10.77 -21.17
N TRP A 66 -1.76 12.07 -21.41
CA TRP A 66 -1.37 13.19 -20.58
C TRP A 66 -2.53 14.18 -20.47
N SER A 67 -3.51 13.91 -19.61
CA SER A 67 -4.52 14.92 -19.27
C SER A 67 -4.08 15.63 -17.98
N PHE A 68 -4.18 16.97 -17.98
CA PHE A 68 -3.93 17.81 -16.80
C PHE A 68 -5.21 18.13 -16.02
N ASP A 69 -6.26 17.38 -16.24
CA ASP A 69 -7.59 17.52 -15.62
C ASP A 69 -7.75 16.68 -14.35
N ALA A 70 -6.70 15.96 -13.95
CA ALA A 70 -6.68 15.19 -12.71
C ALA A 70 -6.80 16.10 -11.47
N ASN A 71 -7.45 15.57 -10.43
CA ASN A 71 -7.57 16.28 -9.16
C ASN A 71 -6.18 16.55 -8.56
N ALA A 72 -5.80 17.82 -8.48
CA ALA A 72 -4.49 18.26 -8.01
C ALA A 72 -4.18 17.81 -6.56
N SER A 73 -5.21 17.68 -5.70
CA SER A 73 -5.03 17.18 -4.32
C SER A 73 -4.66 15.72 -4.30
N ILE A 74 -5.25 14.91 -5.17
CA ILE A 74 -4.91 13.48 -5.32
C ILE A 74 -3.50 13.33 -5.88
N LEU A 75 -3.14 14.14 -6.88
CA LEU A 75 -1.78 14.12 -7.46
C LEU A 75 -0.73 14.44 -6.40
N ARG A 76 -0.96 15.48 -5.58
CA ARG A 76 -0.06 15.80 -4.47
C ARG A 76 0.08 14.65 -3.48
N LEU A 77 -1.05 14.06 -3.08
CA LEU A 77 -1.05 12.93 -2.14
C LEU A 77 -0.26 11.73 -2.69
N VAL A 78 -0.49 11.37 -3.94
CA VAL A 78 0.23 10.28 -4.60
C VAL A 78 1.71 10.60 -4.75
N SER A 79 2.06 11.83 -5.15
CA SER A 79 3.46 12.27 -5.26
C SER A 79 4.19 12.20 -3.91
N GLU A 80 3.55 12.67 -2.83
CA GLU A 80 4.13 12.58 -1.48
C GLU A 80 4.24 11.13 -0.99
N ALA A 81 3.25 10.29 -1.26
CA ALA A 81 3.32 8.87 -0.93
C ALA A 81 4.48 8.17 -1.65
N TYR A 82 4.70 8.48 -2.93
CA TYR A 82 5.86 7.98 -3.67
C TYR A 82 7.17 8.52 -3.13
N ARG A 83 7.25 9.81 -2.79
CA ARG A 83 8.44 10.41 -2.19
C ARG A 83 8.82 9.73 -0.87
N ILE A 84 7.83 9.48 0.00
CA ILE A 84 8.04 8.77 1.27
C ILE A 84 8.48 7.32 1.00
N ARG A 85 7.81 6.62 0.10
CA ARG A 85 8.14 5.23 -0.26
C ARG A 85 9.55 5.08 -0.84
N MET A 86 10.04 6.09 -1.57
CA MET A 86 11.36 6.08 -2.20
C MET A 86 12.44 6.79 -1.37
N ALA A 87 12.11 7.24 -0.16
CA ALA A 87 13.04 7.99 0.68
C ALA A 87 14.32 7.20 0.97
N TYR A 88 14.24 5.87 1.10
CA TYR A 88 15.39 4.99 1.33
C TYR A 88 16.44 5.03 0.21
N LEU A 89 16.05 5.39 -1.03
CA LEU A 89 16.99 5.55 -2.15
C LEU A 89 17.90 6.74 -1.99
N PHE A 90 17.49 7.73 -1.20
CA PHE A 90 18.20 8.98 -0.97
C PHE A 90 18.80 9.07 0.43
N ASP A 91 18.31 8.24 1.34
CA ASP A 91 18.77 8.17 2.72
C ASP A 91 19.12 6.72 3.09
N PRO A 92 20.40 6.36 3.06
CA PRO A 92 20.84 4.99 3.37
C PRO A 92 20.63 4.60 4.83
N HIS A 93 20.31 5.55 5.72
CA HIS A 93 20.09 5.36 7.15
C HIS A 93 18.68 5.80 7.59
N LEU A 94 17.67 5.54 6.77
CA LEU A 94 16.30 6.04 6.99
C LEU A 94 15.74 5.62 8.36
N ALA A 95 16.02 4.39 8.82
CA ALA A 95 15.56 3.94 10.12
C ALA A 95 16.17 4.74 11.27
N VAL A 96 17.43 5.19 11.16
CA VAL A 96 18.07 6.06 12.16
C VAL A 96 17.35 7.40 12.22
N HIS A 97 17.15 8.05 11.07
CA HIS A 97 16.57 9.40 11.01
C HIS A 97 15.07 9.45 11.36
N THR A 98 14.38 8.32 11.28
CA THR A 98 12.95 8.22 11.59
C THR A 98 12.65 7.55 12.93
N SER A 99 13.67 7.23 13.73
CA SER A 99 13.53 6.62 15.05
C SER A 99 13.91 7.57 16.18
N LEU A 100 13.41 7.30 17.37
CA LEU A 100 13.73 8.06 18.58
C LEU A 100 14.95 7.43 19.30
N VAL A 101 16.03 7.22 18.55
CA VAL A 101 17.28 6.63 19.05
C VAL A 101 18.47 7.41 18.54
N GLU A 102 19.52 7.49 19.35
CA GLU A 102 20.86 7.95 18.96
C GLU A 102 21.79 6.73 18.97
N PRO A 103 21.91 6.02 17.83
CA PRO A 103 22.70 4.79 17.80
C PRO A 103 24.18 5.09 17.89
N PHE A 104 24.90 4.23 18.59
CA PHE A 104 26.36 4.28 18.63
C PHE A 104 26.98 3.79 17.31
N PRO A 105 28.23 4.21 16.99
CA PRO A 105 28.90 3.82 15.74
C PRO A 105 28.92 2.31 15.51
N HIS A 106 29.20 1.49 16.54
CA HIS A 106 29.21 0.03 16.42
C HIS A 106 27.85 -0.55 16.04
N GLN A 107 26.75 0.08 16.48
CA GLN A 107 25.38 -0.35 16.15
C GLN A 107 25.06 -0.03 14.68
N ILE A 108 25.51 1.09 14.16
CA ILE A 108 25.38 1.46 12.76
C ILE A 108 26.18 0.50 11.90
N THR A 109 27.46 0.27 12.19
CA THR A 109 28.29 -0.68 11.46
C THR A 109 27.65 -2.08 11.45
N ALA A 110 27.22 -2.58 12.59
CA ALA A 110 26.59 -3.90 12.68
C ALA A 110 25.36 -4.03 11.78
N VAL A 111 24.48 -3.02 11.76
CA VAL A 111 23.24 -3.10 10.97
C VAL A 111 23.50 -2.84 9.48
N TYR A 112 24.19 -1.75 9.15
CA TYR A 112 24.25 -1.28 7.77
C TYR A 112 25.40 -1.90 6.95
N GLU A 113 26.53 -2.19 7.59
CA GLU A 113 27.68 -2.75 6.88
C GLU A 113 27.68 -4.29 6.92
N GLU A 114 27.26 -4.88 8.06
CA GLU A 114 27.34 -6.32 8.24
C GLU A 114 25.99 -7.02 7.97
N MET A 115 24.90 -6.65 8.63
CA MET A 115 23.63 -7.38 8.54
C MET A 115 22.92 -7.16 7.21
N LEU A 116 22.73 -5.91 6.78
CA LEU A 116 21.98 -5.58 5.56
C LEU A 116 22.68 -6.01 4.28
N SER A 117 23.99 -6.22 4.32
CA SER A 117 24.79 -6.69 3.17
C SER A 117 24.66 -8.19 2.91
N GLN A 118 24.15 -8.97 3.88
CA GLN A 118 24.11 -10.43 3.81
C GLN A 118 22.80 -10.98 3.22
N GLN A 119 22.92 -11.86 2.24
CA GLN A 119 21.80 -12.60 1.63
C GLN A 119 22.12 -14.10 1.59
N PRO A 120 21.33 -15.00 2.21
CA PRO A 120 20.17 -14.72 3.05
C PRO A 120 20.58 -14.14 4.41
N LEU A 121 19.68 -13.33 4.99
CA LEU A 121 19.92 -12.71 6.29
C LEU A 121 19.96 -13.77 7.41
N ARG A 122 21.17 -14.14 7.82
CA ARG A 122 21.44 -15.03 8.95
C ARG A 122 22.60 -14.47 9.74
N PHE A 123 22.34 -13.95 10.93
CA PHE A 123 23.32 -13.24 11.72
C PHE A 123 23.23 -13.62 13.19
N LEU A 124 24.39 -13.80 13.83
CA LEU A 124 24.51 -13.97 15.28
C LEU A 124 25.08 -12.69 15.87
N LEU A 125 24.26 -11.97 16.65
CA LEU A 125 24.66 -10.77 17.36
C LEU A 125 25.10 -11.14 18.79
N ALA A 126 26.38 -11.32 18.99
CA ALA A 126 27.00 -11.82 20.24
C ALA A 126 27.74 -10.71 20.98
N ASP A 127 27.07 -9.60 21.24
CA ASP A 127 27.62 -8.47 21.99
C ASP A 127 27.38 -8.60 23.49
N ASP A 128 28.12 -7.82 24.27
CA ASP A 128 27.97 -7.75 25.73
C ASP A 128 26.56 -7.30 26.17
N PRO A 129 26.14 -7.67 27.40
CA PRO A 129 24.92 -7.09 27.96
C PRO A 129 25.02 -5.56 28.02
N GLY A 130 23.97 -4.87 27.53
CA GLY A 130 23.95 -3.40 27.47
C GLY A 130 24.50 -2.77 26.20
N ALA A 131 25.09 -3.52 25.27
CA ALA A 131 25.57 -2.99 23.99
C ALA A 131 24.45 -2.50 23.05
N GLY A 132 23.18 -2.67 23.42
CA GLY A 132 22.04 -2.21 22.67
C GLY A 132 21.59 -3.16 21.55
N LYS A 133 21.67 -4.47 21.78
CA LYS A 133 21.20 -5.47 20.79
C LYS A 133 19.78 -5.24 20.32
N THR A 134 18.87 -4.84 21.22
CA THR A 134 17.49 -4.46 20.88
C THR A 134 17.44 -3.27 19.94
N ILE A 135 18.34 -2.28 20.12
CA ILE A 135 18.46 -1.12 19.23
C ILE A 135 18.86 -1.56 17.83
N MET A 136 19.88 -2.42 17.72
CA MET A 136 20.32 -2.95 16.41
C MET A 136 19.23 -3.75 15.73
N ALA A 137 18.51 -4.62 16.46
CA ALA A 137 17.38 -5.36 15.92
C ALA A 137 16.24 -4.44 15.46
N GLY A 138 15.88 -3.42 16.24
CA GLY A 138 14.85 -2.46 15.89
C GLY A 138 15.22 -1.63 14.66
N LEU A 139 16.46 -1.17 14.55
CA LEU A 139 16.97 -0.48 13.35
C LEU A 139 16.91 -1.37 12.13
N LEU A 140 17.37 -2.64 12.23
CA LEU A 140 17.33 -3.59 11.13
C LEU A 140 15.90 -3.84 10.64
N ILE A 141 14.98 -4.14 11.54
CA ILE A 141 13.57 -4.39 11.21
C ILE A 141 12.98 -3.15 10.51
N LYS A 142 13.18 -1.98 11.08
CA LYS A 142 12.63 -0.73 10.55
C LYS A 142 13.21 -0.38 9.19
N GLU A 143 14.51 -0.59 9.00
CA GLU A 143 15.18 -0.35 7.71
C GLU A 143 14.67 -1.31 6.62
N LEU A 144 14.55 -2.62 6.93
CA LEU A 144 14.01 -3.60 6.00
C LEU A 144 12.54 -3.31 5.62
N MET A 145 11.73 -2.87 6.58
CA MET A 145 10.36 -2.43 6.31
C MET A 145 10.32 -1.19 5.42
N ALA A 146 11.19 -0.22 5.69
CA ALA A 146 11.26 1.01 4.89
C ALA A 146 11.68 0.75 3.45
N ARG A 147 12.56 -0.24 3.22
CA ARG A 147 12.99 -0.69 1.89
C ARG A 147 11.93 -1.55 1.18
N GLY A 148 10.95 -2.07 1.91
CA GLY A 148 9.97 -3.01 1.39
C GLY A 148 10.49 -4.44 1.28
N ASP A 149 11.58 -4.75 1.97
CA ASP A 149 12.20 -6.08 2.01
C ASP A 149 11.61 -6.96 3.13
N LEU A 150 10.80 -6.38 4.01
CA LEU A 150 10.18 -7.05 5.14
C LEU A 150 8.71 -6.68 5.28
N ASP A 151 7.84 -7.63 4.99
CA ASP A 151 6.38 -7.49 5.19
C ASP A 151 5.93 -8.08 6.53
N ARG A 152 6.68 -9.06 7.05
CA ARG A 152 6.30 -9.80 8.26
C ARG A 152 7.51 -10.12 9.12
N CYS A 153 7.33 -9.97 10.43
CA CYS A 153 8.37 -10.27 11.42
C CYS A 153 7.80 -10.98 12.64
N LEU A 154 8.43 -12.08 13.04
CA LEU A 154 8.15 -12.76 14.30
C LEU A 154 9.37 -12.66 15.21
N ILE A 155 9.19 -12.01 16.37
CA ILE A 155 10.18 -11.99 17.42
C ILE A 155 9.86 -13.10 18.42
N VAL A 156 10.85 -13.91 18.72
CA VAL A 156 10.74 -14.99 19.71
C VAL A 156 11.69 -14.72 20.84
N CYS A 157 11.16 -14.55 22.05
CA CYS A 157 11.95 -14.22 23.22
C CYS A 157 11.47 -14.97 24.48
N PRO A 158 12.26 -15.00 25.57
CA PRO A 158 11.81 -15.47 26.88
C PRO A 158 10.57 -14.68 27.34
N GLY A 159 9.65 -15.37 28.05
CA GLY A 159 8.36 -14.79 28.43
C GLY A 159 8.42 -13.52 29.27
N ASN A 160 9.46 -13.37 30.08
CA ASN A 160 9.70 -12.17 30.88
C ASN A 160 10.21 -10.95 30.08
N LEU A 161 10.59 -11.12 28.83
CA LEU A 161 11.09 -10.03 27.95
C LEU A 161 10.07 -9.56 26.91
N VAL A 162 8.92 -10.22 26.80
CA VAL A 162 7.92 -9.93 25.77
C VAL A 162 7.42 -8.49 25.84
N ASP A 163 7.00 -8.06 27.01
CA ASP A 163 6.48 -6.70 27.23
C ASP A 163 7.58 -5.65 27.00
N GLN A 164 8.80 -5.93 27.48
CA GLN A 164 9.95 -5.04 27.25
C GLN A 164 10.26 -4.89 25.76
N TRP A 165 10.24 -5.98 24.97
CA TRP A 165 10.45 -5.93 23.53
C TRP A 165 9.37 -5.09 22.85
N GLN A 166 8.10 -5.31 23.22
CA GLN A 166 6.98 -4.54 22.66
C GLN A 166 7.13 -3.05 22.95
N ASP A 167 7.39 -2.69 24.21
CA ASP A 167 7.53 -1.30 24.63
C ASP A 167 8.71 -0.61 23.95
N GLU A 168 9.88 -1.23 23.91
CA GLU A 168 11.06 -0.64 23.28
C GLU A 168 10.88 -0.44 21.77
N LEU A 169 10.31 -1.42 21.08
CA LEU A 169 10.05 -1.32 19.64
C LEU A 169 9.02 -0.25 19.33
N TYR A 170 7.97 -0.15 20.14
CA TYR A 170 6.95 0.88 19.94
C TYR A 170 7.47 2.28 20.27
N GLN A 171 8.07 2.48 21.44
CA GLN A 171 8.50 3.79 21.91
C GLN A 171 9.65 4.37 21.10
N ARG A 172 10.62 3.53 20.70
CA ARG A 172 11.84 3.99 20.04
C ARG A 172 11.73 4.00 18.51
N PHE A 173 10.99 3.05 17.93
CA PHE A 173 10.95 2.83 16.49
C PHE A 173 9.57 3.03 15.88
N HIS A 174 8.52 3.19 16.68
CA HIS A 174 7.11 3.24 16.25
C HIS A 174 6.70 1.97 15.49
N LEU A 175 7.24 0.81 15.91
CA LEU A 175 6.89 -0.49 15.35
C LEU A 175 5.80 -1.14 16.20
N PRO A 176 4.56 -1.28 15.69
CA PRO A 176 3.42 -1.78 16.45
C PRO A 176 3.39 -3.31 16.46
N PHE A 177 4.28 -3.93 17.23
CA PHE A 177 4.26 -5.37 17.41
C PHE A 177 3.12 -5.80 18.34
N ASP A 178 2.42 -6.84 17.95
CA ASP A 178 1.39 -7.50 18.73
C ASP A 178 1.92 -8.74 19.45
N ILE A 179 1.51 -8.94 20.71
CA ILE A 179 1.88 -10.15 21.47
C ILE A 179 0.95 -11.29 21.08
N LEU A 180 1.52 -12.45 20.75
CA LEU A 180 0.78 -13.66 20.44
C LEU A 180 0.26 -14.33 21.74
N THR A 181 -0.96 -13.97 22.14
CA THR A 181 -1.68 -14.56 23.29
C THR A 181 -2.54 -15.76 22.87
N ASN A 182 -3.03 -16.56 23.83
CA ASN A 182 -3.97 -17.65 23.54
C ASN A 182 -5.28 -17.10 22.99
N ASP A 183 -5.78 -16.02 23.58
CA ASP A 183 -7.03 -15.39 23.14
C ASP A 183 -6.95 -14.92 21.67
N ARG A 184 -5.80 -14.41 21.24
CA ARG A 184 -5.58 -14.04 19.84
C ARG A 184 -5.54 -15.24 18.89
N ILE A 185 -4.98 -16.37 19.35
CA ILE A 185 -4.95 -17.61 18.57
C ILE A 185 -6.36 -18.16 18.39
N GLU A 186 -7.15 -18.18 19.48
CA GLU A 186 -8.54 -18.66 19.45
C GLU A 186 -9.48 -17.74 18.66
N ALA A 187 -9.24 -16.43 18.71
CA ALA A 187 -10.03 -15.43 18.00
C ALA A 187 -9.69 -15.31 16.50
N SER A 188 -8.65 -16.00 16.04
CA SER A 188 -8.21 -15.93 14.63
C SER A 188 -9.27 -16.47 13.68
N ARG A 189 -9.70 -15.64 12.72
CA ARG A 189 -10.71 -16.00 11.71
C ARG A 189 -10.17 -16.95 10.64
N SER A 190 -8.89 -16.85 10.33
CA SER A 190 -8.19 -17.69 9.35
C SER A 190 -7.74 -19.03 9.93
N GLY A 191 -7.88 -19.22 11.25
CA GLY A 191 -7.29 -20.35 11.97
C GLY A 191 -5.77 -20.28 12.11
N ASN A 192 -5.15 -19.19 11.61
CA ASN A 192 -3.73 -18.91 11.77
C ASN A 192 -3.51 -17.46 12.20
N ALA A 193 -3.39 -17.23 13.51
CA ALA A 193 -3.19 -15.91 14.07
C ALA A 193 -1.93 -15.21 13.52
N LEU A 194 -0.89 -15.96 13.17
CA LEU A 194 0.33 -15.38 12.61
C LEU A 194 0.10 -14.79 11.23
N LEU A 195 -0.88 -15.27 10.45
CA LEU A 195 -1.23 -14.64 9.17
C LEU A 195 -1.92 -13.29 9.34
N GLU A 196 -2.62 -13.10 10.44
CA GLU A 196 -3.36 -11.87 10.74
C GLU A 196 -2.48 -10.82 11.45
N MET A 197 -1.32 -11.23 11.98
CA MET A 197 -0.38 -10.40 12.73
C MET A 197 0.94 -10.26 11.96
N PRO A 198 1.11 -9.23 11.13
CA PRO A 198 2.34 -9.05 10.34
C PRO A 198 3.57 -8.84 11.23
N LEU A 199 3.41 -8.15 12.36
CA LEU A 199 4.46 -7.92 13.34
C LEU A 199 4.05 -8.59 14.65
N ALA A 200 4.65 -9.71 14.99
CA ALA A 200 4.29 -10.51 16.14
C ALA A 200 5.46 -10.75 17.11
N ILE A 201 5.16 -10.79 18.40
CA ILE A 201 6.09 -11.23 19.44
C ILE A 201 5.51 -12.48 20.09
N SER A 202 6.28 -13.54 20.19
CA SER A 202 5.89 -14.78 20.85
C SER A 202 6.89 -15.21 21.91
N ARG A 203 6.36 -15.90 22.92
CA ARG A 203 7.17 -16.54 23.94
C ARG A 203 7.81 -17.81 23.38
N LEU A 204 9.09 -18.01 23.64
CA LEU A 204 9.83 -19.19 23.22
C LEU A 204 9.20 -20.49 23.76
N ASP A 205 8.81 -20.49 25.04
CA ASP A 205 8.20 -21.65 25.71
C ASP A 205 6.82 -22.01 25.10
N LYS A 206 6.08 -21.03 24.60
CA LYS A 206 4.81 -21.25 23.91
C LYS A 206 5.03 -21.91 22.54
N LEU A 207 5.92 -21.35 21.72
CA LEU A 207 6.22 -21.90 20.42
C LEU A 207 6.84 -23.31 20.50
N SER A 208 7.70 -23.56 21.50
CA SER A 208 8.35 -24.87 21.64
C SER A 208 7.42 -26.00 22.08
N ARG A 209 6.27 -25.69 22.69
CA ARG A 209 5.29 -26.68 23.18
C ARG A 209 4.12 -26.91 22.23
N ASP A 210 3.86 -26.01 21.32
CA ASP A 210 2.69 -26.06 20.41
C ASP A 210 3.12 -26.42 19.00
N GLU A 211 3.04 -27.72 18.67
CA GLU A 211 3.39 -28.24 17.36
C GLU A 211 2.49 -27.64 16.24
N ASN A 212 1.24 -27.28 16.55
CA ASN A 212 0.34 -26.65 15.59
C ASN A 212 0.78 -25.23 15.21
N LEU A 213 1.39 -24.51 16.15
CA LEU A 213 1.97 -23.19 15.86
C LEU A 213 3.28 -23.29 15.08
N GLN A 214 4.04 -24.37 15.24
CA GLN A 214 5.31 -24.57 14.51
C GLN A 214 5.09 -24.93 13.05
N THR A 215 3.94 -25.52 12.71
CA THR A 215 3.59 -25.96 11.34
C THR A 215 2.81 -24.93 10.55
N LYS A 216 2.44 -23.83 11.16
CA LYS A 216 1.69 -22.70 10.56
C LYS A 216 2.60 -21.59 10.10
#